data_83dd2f5c7d22c1976cf24b4bad51a991
#
_entry.id   83dd2f5c7d22c1976cf24b4bad51a991
#
_cell.length_a   1.000
_cell.length_b   1.000
_cell.length_c   1.000
_cell.angle_alpha   90.00
_cell.angle_beta   90.00
_cell.angle_gamma   90.00
#
_symmetry.space_group_name_H-M   'P 1'
#
loop_
_entity.id
_entity.type
_entity.pdbx_description
1 polymer ?
#
loop_
_entity_poly.entity_id
_entity_poly.type
_entity_poly.pdbx_seq_one_letter_code
_entity_poly.pdbx_strand_id
1 'polypeptide(L)'
;SIRRQRQMCIRDSAYTPLTKIPAYSGAKAAVSNFTEWLAVHFSHVGIRVNAIAPGFFSTKQNEKLLWNLDGTPTARTGKILAATPMGRFGVVDDLVGATLFLLSSEAASFVTGICIPIDGGFSSYSGV
;
A
#
# COMPACT_ATOMS: atom_id res chain seq x y z
N SER A 1 -6.45 29.39 -2.23
CA SER A 1 -5.24 28.69 -2.68
C SER A 1 -5.49 27.19 -2.70
N ILE A 2 -5.57 26.59 -3.88
CA ILE A 2 -5.71 25.14 -4.03
C ILE A 2 -4.35 24.52 -3.65
N ARG A 3 -4.24 24.03 -2.43
CA ARG A 3 -3.08 23.23 -2.02
C ARG A 3 -3.11 21.91 -2.77
N ARG A 4 -2.23 21.73 -3.75
CA ARG A 4 -2.11 20.48 -4.49
C ARG A 4 -1.48 19.43 -3.60
N GLN A 5 -2.18 18.34 -3.39
CA GLN A 5 -1.64 17.15 -2.75
C GLN A 5 -1.22 16.13 -3.81
N ARG A 6 -0.05 15.54 -3.61
CA ARG A 6 0.38 14.37 -4.40
C ARG A 6 0.32 13.13 -3.53
N GLN A 7 -0.24 12.08 -4.09
CA GLN A 7 -0.37 10.79 -3.43
C GLN A 7 0.32 9.73 -4.29
N MET A 8 1.11 8.89 -3.65
CA MET A 8 1.81 7.78 -4.29
C MET A 8 1.31 6.47 -3.71
N CYS A 9 1.11 5.49 -4.57
CA CYS A 9 0.72 4.14 -4.16
C CYS A 9 1.95 3.24 -4.14
N ILE A 10 2.24 2.67 -2.98
CA ILE A 10 3.33 1.74 -2.75
C ILE A 10 2.73 0.41 -2.33
N ARG A 11 3.26 -0.72 -2.82
CA ARG A 11 2.86 -2.03 -2.32
C ARG A 11 3.71 -2.42 -1.11
N ASP A 12 3.21 -3.35 -0.29
CA ASP A 12 3.88 -3.87 0.91
C ASP A 12 5.31 -4.37 0.68
N SER A 13 5.65 -4.74 -0.56
CA SER A 13 7.01 -5.08 -0.95
C SER A 13 8.04 -3.97 -0.72
N ALA A 14 7.61 -2.76 -0.39
CA ALA A 14 8.49 -1.69 0.07
C ALA A 14 9.00 -1.93 1.50
N TYR A 15 8.22 -2.62 2.34
CA TYR A 15 8.58 -2.94 3.73
C TYR A 15 9.14 -4.35 3.87
N THR A 16 8.52 -5.32 3.17
CA THR A 16 8.92 -6.72 3.21
C THR A 16 9.18 -7.21 1.79
N PRO A 17 10.42 -7.55 1.43
CA PRO A 17 10.74 -7.94 0.06
C PRO A 17 10.05 -9.25 -0.32
N LEU A 18 9.48 -9.28 -1.53
CA LEU A 18 8.95 -10.51 -2.10
C LEU A 18 10.10 -11.41 -2.55
N THR A 19 10.08 -12.66 -2.12
CA THR A 19 11.21 -13.60 -2.26
C THR A 19 11.64 -13.88 -3.71
N LYS A 20 10.74 -13.71 -4.68
CA LYS A 20 11.00 -14.05 -6.09
C LYS A 20 11.18 -12.85 -7.02
N ILE A 21 10.98 -11.63 -6.55
CA ILE A 21 11.01 -10.41 -7.39
C ILE A 21 11.77 -9.26 -6.73
N PRO A 22 13.11 -9.37 -6.57
CA PRO A 22 13.90 -8.38 -5.84
C PRO A 22 13.88 -7.01 -6.50
N ALA A 23 13.92 -6.93 -7.82
CA ALA A 23 13.89 -5.65 -8.54
C ALA A 23 12.59 -4.87 -8.29
N TYR A 24 11.46 -5.56 -8.24
CA TYR A 24 10.17 -4.95 -7.89
C TYR A 24 10.17 -4.40 -6.46
N SER A 25 10.66 -5.18 -5.50
CA SER A 25 10.75 -4.76 -4.09
C SER A 25 11.68 -3.57 -3.93
N GLY A 26 12.84 -3.57 -4.58
CA GLY A 26 13.76 -2.43 -4.60
C GLY A 26 13.15 -1.17 -5.20
N ALA A 27 12.42 -1.29 -6.32
CA ALA A 27 11.73 -0.16 -6.94
C ALA A 27 10.64 0.42 -6.01
N LYS A 28 9.91 -0.43 -5.27
CA LYS A 28 8.89 0.03 -4.32
C LYS A 28 9.49 0.70 -3.09
N ALA A 29 10.62 0.20 -2.57
CA ALA A 29 11.36 0.87 -1.51
C ALA A 29 11.87 2.26 -1.96
N ALA A 30 12.33 2.39 -3.20
CA ALA A 30 12.72 3.67 -3.78
C ALA A 30 11.56 4.67 -3.84
N VAL A 31 10.34 4.22 -4.12
CA VAL A 31 9.14 5.08 -4.09
C VAL A 31 8.87 5.61 -2.67
N SER A 32 9.06 4.79 -1.63
CA SER A 32 8.94 5.25 -0.22
C SER A 32 9.92 6.37 0.08
N ASN A 33 11.19 6.15 -0.19
CA ASN A 33 12.23 7.15 0.03
C ASN A 33 11.98 8.44 -0.78
N PHE A 34 11.55 8.28 -2.03
CA PHE A 34 11.22 9.43 -2.89
C PHE A 34 9.99 10.21 -2.39
N THR A 35 9.02 9.55 -1.76
CA THR A 35 7.88 10.19 -1.10
C THR A 35 8.36 11.12 0.03
N GLU A 36 9.28 10.66 0.87
CA GLU A 36 9.86 11.45 1.95
C GLU A 36 10.65 12.64 1.41
N TRP A 37 11.48 12.42 0.38
CA TRP A 37 12.22 13.49 -0.27
C TRP A 37 11.29 14.57 -0.85
N LEU A 38 10.25 14.17 -1.57
CA LEU A 38 9.26 15.10 -2.12
C LEU A 38 8.49 15.86 -1.04
N ALA A 39 8.19 15.20 0.09
CA ALA A 39 7.50 15.83 1.21
C ALA A 39 8.32 16.99 1.77
N VAL A 40 9.61 16.79 1.97
CA VAL A 40 10.54 17.83 2.42
C VAL A 40 10.71 18.91 1.37
N HIS A 41 10.93 18.52 0.11
CA HIS A 41 11.18 19.45 -1.00
C HIS A 41 10.02 20.41 -1.21
N PHE A 42 8.78 19.96 -1.10
CA PHE A 42 7.60 20.76 -1.35
C PHE A 42 6.94 21.36 -0.09
N SER A 43 7.48 21.11 1.09
CA SER A 43 6.90 21.59 2.35
C SER A 43 6.76 23.12 2.40
N HIS A 44 7.76 23.83 1.92
CA HIS A 44 7.80 25.30 1.96
C HIS A 44 6.80 25.99 1.01
N VAL A 45 6.26 25.26 0.02
CA VAL A 45 5.19 25.75 -0.87
C VAL A 45 3.81 25.22 -0.45
N GLY A 46 3.71 24.57 0.71
CA GLY A 46 2.46 24.12 1.27
C GLY A 46 1.88 22.87 0.60
N ILE A 47 2.70 22.08 -0.10
CA ILE A 47 2.29 20.81 -0.70
C ILE A 47 2.68 19.68 0.25
N ARG A 48 1.71 18.83 0.60
CA ARG A 48 1.93 17.58 1.35
C ARG A 48 2.08 16.42 0.38
N VAL A 49 3.01 15.53 0.66
CA VAL A 49 3.26 14.32 -0.14
C VAL A 49 3.26 13.11 0.79
N ASN A 50 2.33 12.21 0.56
CA ASN A 50 2.17 10.99 1.32
C ASN A 50 1.95 9.81 0.38
N ALA A 51 2.06 8.60 0.89
CA ALA A 51 1.85 7.37 0.16
C ALA A 51 0.88 6.44 0.88
N ILE A 52 0.24 5.56 0.13
CA ILE A 52 -0.46 4.38 0.65
C ILE A 52 0.25 3.14 0.15
N ALA A 53 0.33 2.10 0.98
CA ALA A 53 0.91 0.80 0.65
C ALA A 53 -0.16 -0.29 0.72
N PRO A 54 -0.91 -0.52 -0.37
CA PRO A 54 -1.89 -1.59 -0.42
C PRO A 54 -1.21 -2.97 -0.36
N GLY A 55 -1.72 -3.86 0.49
CA GLY A 55 -1.33 -5.25 0.54
C GLY A 55 -1.89 -6.08 -0.63
N PHE A 56 -2.39 -7.25 -0.32
CA PHE A 56 -3.00 -8.11 -1.32
C PHE A 56 -4.48 -7.81 -1.48
N PHE A 57 -4.85 -7.33 -2.65
CA PHE A 57 -6.22 -7.00 -3.06
C PHE A 57 -6.69 -7.95 -4.15
N SER A 58 -7.92 -8.43 -4.04
CA SER A 58 -8.54 -9.20 -5.12
C SER A 58 -9.00 -8.24 -6.22
N THR A 59 -8.49 -8.44 -7.43
CA THR A 59 -8.82 -7.63 -8.61
C THR A 59 -9.04 -8.54 -9.80
N LYS A 60 -9.78 -8.08 -10.81
CA LYS A 60 -9.98 -8.84 -12.06
C LYS A 60 -8.65 -9.23 -12.74
N GLN A 61 -7.61 -8.40 -12.57
CA GLN A 61 -6.29 -8.63 -13.16
C GLN A 61 -5.55 -9.82 -12.54
N ASN A 62 -5.73 -10.08 -11.24
CA ASN A 62 -5.03 -11.14 -10.52
C ASN A 62 -5.91 -12.34 -10.16
N GLU A 63 -7.18 -12.31 -10.53
CA GLU A 63 -8.15 -13.35 -10.22
C GLU A 63 -7.67 -14.75 -10.64
N LYS A 64 -7.14 -14.87 -11.86
CA LYS A 64 -6.58 -16.13 -12.39
C LYS A 64 -5.35 -16.65 -11.63
N LEU A 65 -4.66 -15.80 -10.87
CA LEU A 65 -3.52 -16.18 -10.04
C LEU A 65 -3.95 -16.61 -8.63
N LEU A 66 -5.13 -16.18 -8.22
CA LEU A 66 -5.66 -16.40 -6.88
C LEU A 66 -6.65 -17.56 -6.82
N TRP A 67 -7.40 -17.78 -7.89
CA TRP A 67 -8.49 -18.75 -7.95
C TRP A 67 -8.33 -19.68 -9.14
N ASN A 68 -8.58 -20.97 -8.90
CA ASN A 68 -8.66 -21.99 -9.94
C ASN A 68 -9.95 -21.81 -10.76
N LEU A 69 -10.03 -22.47 -11.93
CA LEU A 69 -11.21 -22.42 -12.78
C LEU A 69 -12.49 -22.94 -12.11
N ASP A 70 -12.35 -23.83 -11.12
CA ASP A 70 -13.44 -24.39 -10.31
C ASP A 70 -13.83 -23.50 -9.12
N GLY A 71 -13.22 -22.31 -8.98
CA GLY A 71 -13.47 -21.37 -7.89
C GLY A 71 -12.73 -21.68 -6.59
N THR A 72 -11.92 -22.74 -6.54
CA THR A 72 -11.10 -23.06 -5.37
C THR A 72 -9.88 -22.16 -5.28
N PRO A 73 -9.38 -21.84 -4.07
CA PRO A 73 -8.18 -21.01 -3.91
C PRO A 73 -6.93 -21.75 -4.40
N THR A 74 -6.03 -21.02 -5.06
CA THR A 74 -4.71 -21.56 -5.42
C THR A 74 -3.83 -21.71 -4.17
N ALA A 75 -2.74 -22.50 -4.26
CA ALA A 75 -1.74 -22.60 -3.20
C ALA A 75 -1.13 -21.22 -2.85
N ARG A 76 -1.04 -20.32 -3.82
CA ARG A 76 -0.60 -18.94 -3.62
C ARG A 76 -1.57 -18.16 -2.71
N THR A 77 -2.86 -18.31 -2.94
CA THR A 77 -3.91 -17.69 -2.11
C THR A 77 -3.82 -18.16 -0.67
N GLY A 78 -3.68 -19.47 -0.45
CA GLY A 78 -3.51 -20.03 0.89
C GLY A 78 -2.33 -19.43 1.64
N LYS A 79 -1.17 -19.28 0.98
CA LYS A 79 0.02 -18.66 1.57
C LYS A 79 -0.18 -17.17 1.90
N ILE A 80 -0.83 -16.42 1.03
CA ILE A 80 -1.12 -15.00 1.25
C ILE A 80 -2.06 -14.83 2.45
N LEU A 81 -3.15 -15.58 2.49
CA LEU A 81 -4.13 -15.49 3.57
C LEU A 81 -3.54 -15.94 4.92
N ALA A 82 -2.70 -16.98 4.94
CA ALA A 82 -2.00 -17.42 6.14
C ALA A 82 -1.04 -16.35 6.69
N ALA A 83 -0.45 -15.53 5.81
CA ALA A 83 0.44 -14.44 6.19
C ALA A 83 -0.29 -13.10 6.42
N THR A 84 -1.61 -13.05 6.24
CA THR A 84 -2.43 -11.86 6.45
C THR A 84 -3.28 -12.05 7.71
N PRO A 85 -2.98 -11.38 8.84
CA PRO A 85 -3.71 -11.57 10.11
C PRO A 85 -5.22 -11.36 10.01
N MET A 86 -5.69 -10.42 9.19
CA MET A 86 -7.14 -10.23 8.98
C MET A 86 -7.80 -11.35 8.15
N GLY A 87 -7.04 -12.30 7.61
CA GLY A 87 -7.55 -13.53 6.97
C GLY A 87 -8.33 -13.32 5.67
N ARG A 88 -8.21 -12.15 5.04
CA ARG A 88 -8.90 -11.83 3.79
C ARG A 88 -8.06 -10.98 2.85
N PHE A 89 -8.42 -10.95 1.59
CA PHE A 89 -7.93 -9.94 0.65
C PHE A 89 -8.58 -8.57 0.94
N GLY A 90 -7.86 -7.51 0.64
CA GLY A 90 -8.44 -6.18 0.60
C GLY A 90 -9.39 -6.00 -0.58
N VAL A 91 -10.36 -5.11 -0.42
CA VAL A 91 -11.25 -4.63 -1.47
C VAL A 91 -11.01 -3.14 -1.69
N VAL A 92 -11.41 -2.62 -2.85
CA VAL A 92 -11.15 -1.21 -3.22
C VAL A 92 -11.64 -0.22 -2.15
N ASP A 93 -12.76 -0.51 -1.51
CA ASP A 93 -13.33 0.34 -0.45
C ASP A 93 -12.42 0.44 0.78
N ASP A 94 -11.59 -0.57 1.05
CA ASP A 94 -10.61 -0.51 2.15
C ASP A 94 -9.56 0.60 1.96
N LEU A 95 -9.36 1.10 0.74
CA LEU A 95 -8.42 2.18 0.44
C LEU A 95 -9.02 3.57 0.66
N VAL A 96 -10.35 3.68 0.63
CA VAL A 96 -11.06 4.98 0.59
C VAL A 96 -10.79 5.80 1.84
N GLY A 97 -10.90 5.21 3.03
CA GLY A 97 -10.76 5.93 4.30
C GLY A 97 -9.39 6.61 4.46
N ALA A 98 -8.31 5.85 4.23
CA ALA A 98 -6.95 6.39 4.31
C ALA A 98 -6.68 7.44 3.21
N THR A 99 -7.22 7.22 2.02
CA THR A 99 -7.10 8.17 0.91
C THR A 99 -7.79 9.49 1.24
N LEU A 100 -9.04 9.45 1.71
CA LEU A 100 -9.78 10.64 2.10
C LEU A 100 -9.12 11.38 3.28
N PHE A 101 -8.61 10.64 4.27
CA PHE A 101 -7.85 11.23 5.36
C PHE A 101 -6.64 12.02 4.85
N LEU A 102 -5.81 11.40 4.02
CA LEU A 102 -4.62 12.05 3.46
C LEU A 102 -4.96 13.23 2.55
N LEU A 103 -6.10 13.19 1.85
CA LEU A 103 -6.57 14.28 0.99
C LEU A 103 -7.13 15.47 1.79
N SER A 104 -7.65 15.25 2.99
CA SER A 104 -8.24 16.30 3.80
C SER A 104 -7.20 17.32 4.26
N SER A 105 -7.42 18.58 3.91
CA SER A 105 -6.57 19.69 4.36
C SER A 105 -6.72 19.98 5.85
N GLU A 106 -7.84 19.59 6.46
CA GLU A 106 -8.11 19.76 7.89
C GLU A 106 -7.60 18.57 8.69
N ALA A 107 -8.04 17.35 8.33
CA ALA A 107 -7.71 16.15 9.10
C ALA A 107 -6.22 15.77 9.02
N ALA A 108 -5.55 16.09 7.92
CA ALA A 108 -4.15 15.75 7.68
C ALA A 108 -3.27 16.99 7.41
N SER A 109 -3.62 18.15 7.98
CA SER A 109 -2.92 19.41 7.74
C SER A 109 -1.43 19.38 8.08
N PHE A 110 -1.04 18.57 9.05
CA PHE A 110 0.35 18.43 9.53
C PHE A 110 0.96 17.06 9.21
N VAL A 111 0.35 16.31 8.28
CA VAL A 111 0.77 14.97 7.87
C VAL A 111 1.43 15.05 6.49
N THR A 112 2.73 14.81 6.42
CA THR A 112 3.48 14.72 5.16
C THR A 112 4.67 13.77 5.32
N GLY A 113 5.09 13.12 4.25
CA GLY A 113 6.24 12.21 4.22
C GLY A 113 5.94 10.82 4.77
N ILE A 114 4.68 10.47 5.03
CA ILE A 114 4.33 9.15 5.55
C ILE A 114 3.86 8.20 4.46
N CYS A 115 3.97 6.91 4.76
CA CYS A 115 3.32 5.85 4.01
C CYS A 115 2.39 5.08 4.95
N ILE A 116 1.12 4.92 4.57
CA ILE A 116 0.13 4.17 5.34
C ILE A 116 -0.03 2.78 4.72
N PRO A 117 0.37 1.69 5.41
CA PRO A 117 0.07 0.34 4.97
C PRO A 117 -1.43 0.05 5.13
N ILE A 118 -2.03 -0.52 4.08
CA ILE A 118 -3.43 -0.96 4.05
C ILE A 118 -3.41 -2.41 3.58
N ASP A 119 -3.06 -3.32 4.48
CA ASP A 119 -2.60 -4.66 4.13
C ASP A 119 -3.14 -5.79 5.02
N GLY A 120 -4.10 -5.48 5.89
CA GLY A 120 -4.66 -6.47 6.82
C GLY A 120 -3.66 -7.03 7.83
N GLY A 121 -2.57 -6.29 8.09
CA GLY A 121 -1.51 -6.68 9.01
C GLY A 121 -0.37 -7.50 8.38
N PHE A 122 -0.37 -7.68 7.07
CA PHE A 122 0.64 -8.49 6.37
C PHE A 122 2.07 -8.04 6.67
N SER A 123 2.36 -6.73 6.60
CA SER A 123 3.70 -6.20 6.85
C SER A 123 4.13 -6.24 8.33
N SER A 124 3.19 -6.39 9.23
CA SER A 124 3.42 -6.46 10.68
C SER A 124 3.53 -7.89 11.23
N TYR A 125 3.21 -8.89 10.41
CA TYR A 125 3.19 -10.29 10.81
C TYR A 125 4.58 -10.89 10.79
N SER A 126 5.06 -11.35 11.96
CA SER A 126 6.38 -11.96 12.12
C SER A 126 6.45 -13.44 11.71
N GLY A 127 5.32 -14.07 11.51
CA GLY A 127 5.25 -15.52 11.21
C GLY A 127 5.24 -16.43 12.44
N VAL A 128 5.24 -15.87 13.64
CA VAL A 128 5.19 -16.58 14.94
C VAL A 128 4.15 -15.97 15.86
#